data_5711239b18274c88404b0dd26a07caa0
#
_entry.id   5711239b18274c88404b0dd26a07caa0
#
_cell.length_a   1.000
_cell.length_b   1.000
_cell.length_c   1.000
_cell.angle_alpha   90.00
_cell.angle_beta   90.00
_cell.angle_gamma   90.00
#
_symmetry.space_group_name_H-M   'P 1'
#
loop_
_entity.id
_entity.type
_entity.pdbx_description
1 polymer ?
#
loop_
_entity_poly.entity_id
_entity_poly.type
_entity_poly.pdbx_seq_one_letter_code
_entity_poly.pdbx_strand_id
1 'polypeptide(L)'
;MDSVRTPDSGTAEPSDTPAPPSLGRKVVTAARWSLINTVVMRLGNFATGILLARFALGPAEWGVYGLAQTVLLVLLSANELGVGLAIVRWDGDPRRFAPTVLTLGAVSSGLLYAAIFFAAPTVAGLLDSPGASGVLRVMCLCLVIDGVAQVPAGILTREFAQGRRMVIDALNFVLSTAVTLVLAFAGWGAMSFAWGAVAGNVAALVGCALAAPGALRFGWDPRQARALLKFGLPLAGASLLALAVVNVDTMVVGSSLGQTALGFYVLAFNMSGWPVRIISEAARRVSFAGFSRLADSPQALAQGFSRALGVLVTGTVPLCVLLGGLAAPVVHLVYGSTWVPAAAALPWLMALGLVRIGCELAYDCLVAAGQRRSLILVQGLWVLALVPVLVVGARLGGIVGVSQGHVVVAAALVVPTFLYALGRAGIGLAPIARACAWPFFAGAVMTLVLLTAKWLLGDGTPALLGTGAAALACYAVCVLPSRRYLLGSRTPETA
;
A
#
# COMPACT_ATOMS: atom_id res chain seq x y z
N MET A 1 49.35 71.02 -3.49
CA MET A 1 47.92 71.40 -3.40
C MET A 1 47.23 70.70 -4.53
N ASP A 2 46.82 69.48 -4.30
CA ASP A 2 46.03 68.73 -5.26
C ASP A 2 44.95 67.96 -4.48
N SER A 3 43.73 68.37 -4.75
CA SER A 3 42.49 67.86 -4.09
C SER A 3 42.11 66.49 -4.67
N VAL A 4 42.20 65.44 -3.84
CA VAL A 4 41.68 64.10 -4.14
C VAL A 4 40.16 64.17 -4.06
N ARG A 5 39.48 63.97 -5.19
CA ARG A 5 38.03 63.77 -5.27
C ARG A 5 37.70 62.32 -4.83
N THR A 6 36.90 62.17 -3.82
CA THR A 6 36.24 60.91 -3.44
C THR A 6 35.16 60.54 -4.45
N PRO A 7 35.03 59.28 -4.89
CA PRO A 7 33.92 58.87 -5.74
C PRO A 7 32.63 58.75 -4.91
N ASP A 8 31.57 59.24 -5.50
CA ASP A 8 30.19 59.27 -5.06
C ASP A 8 29.68 57.84 -4.80
N SER A 9 29.17 57.59 -3.60
CA SER A 9 28.51 56.37 -3.21
C SER A 9 27.10 56.31 -3.80
N GLY A 10 26.99 55.76 -5.01
CA GLY A 10 25.69 55.45 -5.59
C GLY A 10 24.93 54.50 -4.70
N THR A 11 23.82 54.93 -4.16
CA THR A 11 22.82 54.13 -3.46
C THR A 11 22.22 53.12 -4.44
N ALA A 12 22.68 51.86 -4.34
CA ALA A 12 22.04 50.74 -5.03
C ALA A 12 20.63 50.54 -4.43
N GLU A 13 19.60 50.79 -5.24
CA GLU A 13 18.24 50.40 -4.91
C GLU A 13 18.18 48.90 -4.59
N PRO A 14 17.50 48.46 -3.52
CA PRO A 14 17.31 47.05 -3.23
C PRO A 14 16.45 46.45 -4.34
N SER A 15 17.03 45.54 -5.11
CA SER A 15 16.29 44.72 -6.08
C SER A 15 15.22 43.89 -5.35
N ASP A 16 13.97 44.20 -5.60
CA ASP A 16 12.76 43.51 -5.10
C ASP A 16 12.60 42.08 -5.70
N THR A 17 13.67 41.36 -5.83
CA THR A 17 13.61 39.92 -6.17
C THR A 17 13.33 39.15 -4.88
N PRO A 18 12.15 38.51 -4.76
CA PRO A 18 11.83 37.72 -3.58
C PRO A 18 12.88 36.63 -3.39
N ALA A 19 13.47 36.60 -2.22
CA ALA A 19 14.47 35.58 -1.87
C ALA A 19 13.93 34.16 -2.14
N PRO A 20 14.73 33.26 -2.74
CA PRO A 20 14.27 31.91 -3.07
C PRO A 20 13.80 31.22 -1.78
N PRO A 21 12.64 30.53 -1.83
CA PRO A 21 12.06 29.92 -0.63
C PRO A 21 13.05 28.93 0.00
N SER A 22 13.22 29.04 1.31
CA SER A 22 14.13 28.18 2.09
C SER A 22 13.83 26.69 1.83
N LEU A 23 14.84 25.85 1.83
CA LEU A 23 14.74 24.40 1.58
C LEU A 23 13.61 23.75 2.43
N GLY A 24 13.50 24.17 3.71
CA GLY A 24 12.43 23.72 4.61
C GLY A 24 11.03 24.03 4.11
N ARG A 25 10.82 25.23 3.56
CA ARG A 25 9.51 25.66 3.01
C ARG A 25 9.14 24.87 1.74
N LYS A 26 10.12 24.57 0.89
CA LYS A 26 9.93 23.69 -0.29
C LYS A 26 9.54 22.27 0.12
N VAL A 27 10.20 21.71 1.13
CA VAL A 27 9.93 20.36 1.65
C VAL A 27 8.52 20.28 2.27
N VAL A 28 8.13 21.24 3.09
CA VAL A 28 6.78 21.28 3.70
C VAL A 28 5.69 21.41 2.63
N THR A 29 5.90 22.28 1.64
CA THR A 29 4.94 22.47 0.55
C THR A 29 4.82 21.19 -0.30
N ALA A 30 5.94 20.57 -0.65
CA ALA A 30 5.96 19.31 -1.39
C ALA A 30 5.27 18.18 -0.61
N ALA A 31 5.49 18.08 0.70
CA ALA A 31 4.84 17.10 1.57
C ALA A 31 3.31 17.30 1.64
N ARG A 32 2.85 18.55 1.75
CA ARG A 32 1.42 18.87 1.75
C ARG A 32 0.74 18.48 0.43
N TRP A 33 1.33 18.84 -0.70
CA TRP A 33 0.81 18.47 -2.02
C TRP A 33 0.81 16.95 -2.24
N SER A 34 1.87 16.25 -1.83
CA SER A 34 1.95 14.80 -1.87
C SER A 34 0.86 14.13 -1.04
N LEU A 35 0.54 14.67 0.14
CA LEU A 35 -0.53 14.15 0.99
C LEU A 35 -1.91 14.33 0.35
N ILE A 36 -2.20 15.53 -0.16
CA ILE A 36 -3.46 15.83 -0.85
C ILE A 36 -3.63 14.90 -2.05
N ASN A 37 -2.59 14.78 -2.88
CA ASN A 37 -2.60 13.88 -4.05
C ASN A 37 -2.91 12.44 -3.64
N THR A 38 -2.23 11.92 -2.61
CA THR A 38 -2.45 10.55 -2.11
C THR A 38 -3.90 10.33 -1.67
N VAL A 39 -4.49 11.28 -0.93
CA VAL A 39 -5.87 11.17 -0.46
C VAL A 39 -6.86 11.24 -1.63
N VAL A 40 -6.70 12.19 -2.53
CA VAL A 40 -7.58 12.37 -3.70
C VAL A 40 -7.54 11.14 -4.61
N MET A 41 -6.33 10.62 -4.90
CA MET A 41 -6.18 9.43 -5.74
C MET A 41 -6.82 8.20 -5.08
N ARG A 42 -6.67 8.03 -3.77
CA ARG A 42 -7.28 6.90 -3.04
C ARG A 42 -8.79 6.96 -3.03
N LEU A 43 -9.35 8.13 -2.72
CA LEU A 43 -10.80 8.32 -2.75
C LEU A 43 -11.35 8.13 -4.17
N GLY A 44 -10.66 8.64 -5.17
CA GLY A 44 -11.02 8.47 -6.57
C GLY A 44 -11.00 7.00 -7.01
N ASN A 45 -9.92 6.26 -6.71
CA ASN A 45 -9.84 4.82 -7.00
C ASN A 45 -10.96 4.02 -6.33
N PHE A 46 -11.31 4.40 -5.09
CA PHE A 46 -12.41 3.75 -4.39
C PHE A 46 -13.77 4.05 -5.03
N ALA A 47 -14.05 5.29 -5.31
CA ALA A 47 -15.29 5.67 -5.99
C ALA A 47 -15.42 4.96 -7.35
N THR A 48 -14.32 4.92 -8.12
CA THR A 48 -14.27 4.18 -9.39
C THR A 48 -14.54 2.68 -9.18
N GLY A 49 -13.90 2.09 -8.17
CA GLY A 49 -14.12 0.68 -7.82
C GLY A 49 -15.57 0.37 -7.46
N ILE A 50 -16.23 1.24 -6.70
CA ILE A 50 -17.66 1.11 -6.37
C ILE A 50 -18.52 1.20 -7.64
N LEU A 51 -18.30 2.23 -8.47
CA LEU A 51 -19.07 2.45 -9.69
C LEU A 51 -18.96 1.24 -10.62
N LEU A 52 -17.76 0.73 -10.83
CA LEU A 52 -17.51 -0.43 -11.69
C LEU A 52 -18.16 -1.70 -11.15
N ALA A 53 -17.95 -2.02 -9.88
CA ALA A 53 -18.49 -3.24 -9.27
C ALA A 53 -20.02 -3.21 -9.18
N ARG A 54 -20.62 -2.02 -8.95
CA ARG A 54 -22.07 -1.90 -8.78
C ARG A 54 -22.83 -1.90 -10.10
N PHE A 55 -22.26 -1.30 -11.17
CA PHE A 55 -23.03 -0.97 -12.35
C PHE A 55 -22.50 -1.60 -13.65
N ALA A 56 -21.24 -2.04 -13.69
CA ALA A 56 -20.62 -2.41 -14.95
C ALA A 56 -19.99 -3.82 -14.98
N LEU A 57 -19.43 -4.27 -13.85
CA LEU A 57 -18.57 -5.47 -13.83
C LEU A 57 -19.02 -6.48 -12.78
N GLY A 58 -19.06 -7.75 -13.18
CA GLY A 58 -19.36 -8.85 -12.28
C GLY A 58 -18.13 -9.38 -11.52
N PRO A 59 -18.34 -10.32 -10.58
CA PRO A 59 -17.25 -10.91 -9.80
C PRO A 59 -16.22 -11.66 -10.65
N ALA A 60 -16.64 -12.33 -11.74
CA ALA A 60 -15.70 -13.05 -12.59
C ALA A 60 -14.72 -12.11 -13.30
N GLU A 61 -15.22 -11.00 -13.87
CA GLU A 61 -14.35 -9.99 -14.50
C GLU A 61 -13.42 -9.33 -13.48
N TRP A 62 -13.90 -9.10 -12.27
CA TRP A 62 -13.09 -8.57 -11.17
C TRP A 62 -12.00 -9.55 -10.74
N GLY A 63 -12.29 -10.83 -10.74
CA GLY A 63 -11.31 -11.90 -10.48
C GLY A 63 -10.22 -11.95 -11.55
N VAL A 64 -10.60 -11.89 -12.83
CA VAL A 64 -9.65 -11.82 -13.96
C VAL A 64 -8.74 -10.59 -13.85
N TYR A 65 -9.32 -9.43 -13.52
CA TYR A 65 -8.54 -8.21 -13.27
C TYR A 65 -7.59 -8.39 -12.08
N GLY A 66 -8.06 -8.89 -10.95
CA GLY A 66 -7.25 -9.11 -9.76
C GLY A 66 -6.05 -10.01 -10.02
N LEU A 67 -6.26 -11.08 -10.80
CA LEU A 67 -5.21 -11.96 -11.25
C LEU A 67 -4.18 -11.23 -12.13
N ALA A 68 -4.66 -10.55 -13.16
CA ALA A 68 -3.79 -9.81 -14.09
C ALA A 68 -2.99 -8.71 -13.38
N GLN A 69 -3.63 -8.01 -12.44
CA GLN A 69 -2.97 -7.00 -11.60
C GLN A 69 -1.87 -7.61 -10.72
N THR A 70 -2.13 -8.78 -10.13
CA THR A 70 -1.14 -9.48 -9.31
C THR A 70 0.09 -9.88 -10.13
N VAL A 71 -0.12 -10.47 -11.32
CA VAL A 71 0.97 -10.83 -12.23
C VAL A 71 1.75 -9.58 -12.67
N LEU A 72 1.06 -8.51 -13.04
CA LEU A 72 1.71 -7.25 -13.42
C LEU A 72 2.57 -6.68 -12.27
N LEU A 73 2.06 -6.66 -11.03
CA LEU A 73 2.81 -6.18 -9.87
C LEU A 73 4.09 -6.98 -9.62
N VAL A 74 4.02 -8.31 -9.75
CA VAL A 74 5.19 -9.19 -9.63
C VAL A 74 6.21 -8.89 -10.72
N LEU A 75 5.76 -8.72 -11.97
CA LEU A 75 6.65 -8.40 -13.10
C LEU A 75 7.25 -6.99 -13.00
N LEU A 76 6.47 -5.99 -12.57
CA LEU A 76 6.99 -4.64 -12.31
C LEU A 76 8.09 -4.65 -11.26
N SER A 77 7.90 -5.40 -10.18
CA SER A 77 8.93 -5.55 -9.14
C SER A 77 10.19 -6.24 -9.64
N ALA A 78 10.04 -7.23 -10.55
CA ALA A 78 11.18 -7.83 -11.24
C ALA A 78 11.91 -6.83 -12.13
N ASN A 79 11.15 -5.96 -12.81
CA ASN A 79 11.68 -4.96 -13.73
C ASN A 79 12.38 -3.79 -13.03
N GLU A 80 12.03 -3.51 -11.78
CA GLU A 80 12.65 -2.40 -11.04
C GLU A 80 14.17 -2.51 -10.98
N LEU A 81 14.79 -3.71 -11.12
CA LEU A 81 16.24 -3.98 -11.21
C LEU A 81 17.15 -3.00 -10.42
N GLY A 82 16.59 -2.28 -9.46
CA GLY A 82 17.22 -1.17 -8.77
C GLY A 82 17.57 0.04 -9.66
N VAL A 83 17.15 0.01 -10.93
CA VAL A 83 17.52 0.97 -11.97
C VAL A 83 16.93 2.35 -11.67
N GLY A 84 15.65 2.42 -11.28
CA GLY A 84 15.01 3.66 -10.83
C GLY A 84 15.69 4.23 -9.57
N LEU A 85 16.08 3.37 -8.63
CA LEU A 85 16.83 3.76 -7.43
C LEU A 85 18.24 4.26 -7.73
N ALA A 86 18.91 3.72 -8.77
CA ALA A 86 20.22 4.17 -9.19
C ALA A 86 20.19 5.63 -9.67
N ILE A 87 19.15 6.04 -10.42
CA ILE A 87 19.01 7.43 -10.89
C ILE A 87 18.89 8.39 -9.69
N VAL A 88 18.20 7.97 -8.63
CA VAL A 88 17.97 8.80 -7.45
C VAL A 88 19.17 8.83 -6.50
N ARG A 89 19.90 7.71 -6.36
CA ARG A 89 20.91 7.51 -5.30
C ARG A 89 22.37 7.63 -5.76
N TRP A 90 22.69 7.38 -7.03
CA TRP A 90 24.08 7.44 -7.50
C TRP A 90 24.60 8.86 -7.53
N ASP A 91 25.84 9.04 -7.09
CA ASP A 91 26.54 10.30 -7.13
C ASP A 91 26.88 10.69 -8.58
N GLY A 92 26.86 12.00 -8.85
CA GLY A 92 27.16 12.56 -10.18
C GLY A 92 25.92 13.00 -10.97
N ASP A 93 26.13 13.44 -12.21
CA ASP A 93 25.05 13.89 -13.10
C ASP A 93 24.25 12.69 -13.64
N PRO A 94 22.94 12.59 -13.33
CA PRO A 94 22.10 11.49 -13.78
C PRO A 94 22.03 11.40 -15.31
N ARG A 95 22.22 12.50 -16.02
CA ARG A 95 22.17 12.55 -17.49
C ARG A 95 23.27 11.74 -18.16
N ARG A 96 24.38 11.44 -17.45
CA ARG A 96 25.50 10.64 -17.99
C ARG A 96 25.17 9.14 -18.05
N PHE A 97 24.40 8.62 -17.11
CA PHE A 97 24.05 7.20 -17.07
C PHE A 97 22.60 6.90 -17.46
N ALA A 98 21.74 7.94 -17.53
CA ALA A 98 20.35 7.82 -17.97
C ALA A 98 20.18 7.08 -19.31
N PRO A 99 21.02 7.27 -20.34
CA PRO A 99 20.91 6.53 -21.60
C PRO A 99 21.08 5.01 -21.42
N THR A 100 22.05 4.57 -20.63
CA THR A 100 22.28 3.14 -20.34
C THR A 100 21.16 2.56 -19.50
N VAL A 101 20.66 3.33 -18.52
CA VAL A 101 19.51 2.97 -17.67
C VAL A 101 18.26 2.78 -18.52
N LEU A 102 17.98 3.71 -19.45
CA LEU A 102 16.82 3.65 -20.34
C LEU A 102 16.89 2.41 -21.25
N THR A 103 18.03 2.17 -21.85
CA THR A 103 18.22 1.01 -22.73
C THR A 103 18.06 -0.29 -21.95
N LEU A 104 18.67 -0.39 -20.77
CA LEU A 104 18.55 -1.58 -19.91
C LEU A 104 17.10 -1.80 -19.46
N GLY A 105 16.40 -0.74 -19.01
CA GLY A 105 15.00 -0.81 -18.60
C GLY A 105 14.07 -1.19 -19.75
N ALA A 106 14.23 -0.60 -20.93
CA ALA A 106 13.43 -0.93 -22.10
C ALA A 106 13.68 -2.37 -22.60
N VAL A 107 14.91 -2.84 -22.59
CA VAL A 107 15.26 -4.21 -23.00
C VAL A 107 14.73 -5.22 -21.97
N SER A 108 14.97 -5.00 -20.68
CA SER A 108 14.50 -5.91 -19.62
C SER A 108 12.97 -6.00 -19.59
N SER A 109 12.27 -4.86 -19.65
CA SER A 109 10.81 -4.83 -19.69
C SER A 109 10.24 -5.46 -20.95
N GLY A 110 10.90 -5.24 -22.12
CA GLY A 110 10.51 -5.87 -23.38
C GLY A 110 10.67 -7.39 -23.34
N LEU A 111 11.77 -7.90 -22.78
CA LEU A 111 11.99 -9.35 -22.59
C LEU A 111 11.00 -9.97 -21.62
N LEU A 112 10.74 -9.32 -20.48
CA LEU A 112 9.74 -9.78 -19.52
C LEU A 112 8.33 -9.76 -20.14
N TYR A 113 7.99 -8.71 -20.89
CA TYR A 113 6.74 -8.64 -21.61
C TYR A 113 6.60 -9.76 -22.65
N ALA A 114 7.64 -10.01 -23.46
CA ALA A 114 7.62 -11.10 -24.42
C ALA A 114 7.45 -12.47 -23.70
N ALA A 115 8.16 -12.68 -22.60
CA ALA A 115 8.04 -13.90 -21.82
C ALA A 115 6.59 -14.11 -21.34
N ILE A 116 5.96 -13.09 -20.73
CA ILE A 116 4.57 -13.21 -20.25
C ILE A 116 3.55 -13.27 -21.42
N PHE A 117 3.80 -12.60 -22.53
CA PHE A 117 2.94 -12.64 -23.69
C PHE A 117 2.76 -14.06 -24.22
N PHE A 118 3.86 -14.82 -24.34
CA PHE A 118 3.83 -16.23 -24.75
C PHE A 118 3.37 -17.16 -23.61
N ALA A 119 3.72 -16.85 -22.37
CA ALA A 119 3.30 -17.66 -21.20
C ALA A 119 1.85 -17.38 -20.76
N ALA A 120 1.20 -16.31 -21.22
CA ALA A 120 -0.13 -15.91 -20.77
C ALA A 120 -1.20 -17.01 -20.86
N PRO A 121 -1.29 -17.84 -21.94
CA PRO A 121 -2.26 -18.94 -21.97
C PRO A 121 -1.98 -20.00 -20.92
N THR A 122 -0.70 -20.34 -20.70
CA THR A 122 -0.27 -21.31 -19.68
C THR A 122 -0.56 -20.81 -18.28
N VAL A 123 -0.23 -19.54 -17.99
CA VAL A 123 -0.51 -18.91 -16.70
C VAL A 123 -2.01 -18.85 -16.43
N ALA A 124 -2.80 -18.44 -17.45
CA ALA A 124 -4.25 -18.39 -17.36
C ALA A 124 -4.85 -19.78 -17.13
N GLY A 125 -4.32 -20.81 -17.78
CA GLY A 125 -4.73 -22.20 -17.58
C GLY A 125 -4.40 -22.75 -16.19
N LEU A 126 -3.19 -22.48 -15.70
CA LEU A 126 -2.76 -22.91 -14.34
C LEU A 126 -3.60 -22.25 -13.22
N LEU A 127 -4.19 -21.10 -13.51
CA LEU A 127 -5.00 -20.34 -12.55
C LEU A 127 -6.51 -20.47 -12.84
N ASP A 128 -6.89 -21.51 -13.58
CA ASP A 128 -8.28 -21.82 -13.95
C ASP A 128 -9.06 -20.61 -14.50
N SER A 129 -8.36 -19.79 -15.29
CA SER A 129 -8.86 -18.51 -15.81
C SER A 129 -8.51 -18.30 -17.30
N PRO A 130 -9.00 -19.15 -18.23
CA PRO A 130 -8.60 -19.08 -19.63
C PRO A 130 -8.92 -17.72 -20.28
N GLY A 131 -9.98 -17.04 -19.85
CA GLY A 131 -10.33 -15.69 -20.30
C GLY A 131 -9.32 -14.60 -19.87
N ALA A 132 -8.45 -14.88 -18.90
CA ALA A 132 -7.46 -13.92 -18.41
C ALA A 132 -6.28 -13.72 -19.38
N SER A 133 -6.04 -14.64 -20.34
CA SER A 133 -4.87 -14.58 -21.22
C SER A 133 -4.80 -13.28 -22.05
N GLY A 134 -5.94 -12.83 -22.59
CA GLY A 134 -6.03 -11.56 -23.33
C GLY A 134 -5.79 -10.35 -22.43
N VAL A 135 -6.42 -10.36 -21.25
CA VAL A 135 -6.27 -9.27 -20.26
C VAL A 135 -4.82 -9.18 -19.76
N LEU A 136 -4.17 -10.32 -19.49
CA LEU A 136 -2.76 -10.39 -19.11
C LEU A 136 -1.86 -9.78 -20.19
N ARG A 137 -2.05 -10.15 -21.46
CA ARG A 137 -1.26 -9.60 -22.58
C ARG A 137 -1.37 -8.10 -22.70
N VAL A 138 -2.58 -7.56 -22.64
CA VAL A 138 -2.78 -6.10 -22.74
C VAL A 138 -2.30 -5.38 -21.50
N MET A 139 -2.61 -5.89 -20.30
CA MET A 139 -2.25 -5.22 -19.06
C MET A 139 -0.74 -5.20 -18.83
N CYS A 140 -0.02 -6.27 -19.24
CA CYS A 140 1.43 -6.33 -19.11
C CYS A 140 2.16 -5.41 -20.12
N LEU A 141 1.49 -4.77 -21.08
CA LEU A 141 2.08 -3.66 -21.85
C LEU A 141 2.52 -2.51 -20.95
N CYS A 142 1.84 -2.32 -19.81
CA CYS A 142 2.25 -1.34 -18.81
C CYS A 142 3.70 -1.54 -18.35
N LEU A 143 4.20 -2.77 -18.36
CA LEU A 143 5.60 -3.10 -18.01
C LEU A 143 6.60 -2.42 -18.95
N VAL A 144 6.33 -2.46 -20.26
CA VAL A 144 7.19 -1.83 -21.27
C VAL A 144 7.12 -0.31 -21.16
N ILE A 145 5.92 0.22 -20.95
CA ILE A 145 5.71 1.66 -20.78
C ILE A 145 6.45 2.15 -19.53
N ASP A 146 6.33 1.42 -18.42
CA ASP A 146 7.00 1.73 -17.15
C ASP A 146 8.52 1.65 -17.29
N GLY A 147 9.06 0.63 -17.96
CA GLY A 147 10.50 0.46 -18.23
C GLY A 147 11.13 1.68 -18.94
N VAL A 148 10.34 2.35 -19.80
CA VAL A 148 10.76 3.60 -20.46
C VAL A 148 10.50 4.82 -19.57
N ALA A 149 9.40 4.84 -18.83
CA ALA A 149 9.01 5.97 -17.98
C ALA A 149 9.88 6.14 -16.73
N GLN A 150 10.57 5.09 -16.26
CA GLN A 150 11.39 5.11 -15.04
C GLN A 150 12.48 6.20 -15.08
N VAL A 151 13.11 6.45 -16.24
CA VAL A 151 14.19 7.44 -16.37
C VAL A 151 13.68 8.86 -16.19
N PRO A 152 12.72 9.37 -17.00
CA PRO A 152 12.23 10.72 -16.80
C PRO A 152 11.53 10.91 -15.43
N ALA A 153 10.84 9.90 -14.92
CA ALA A 153 10.23 9.93 -13.59
C ALA A 153 11.30 10.01 -12.48
N GLY A 154 12.39 9.26 -12.62
CA GLY A 154 13.54 9.28 -11.69
C GLY A 154 14.24 10.65 -11.65
N ILE A 155 14.42 11.29 -12.80
CA ILE A 155 14.99 12.65 -12.91
C ILE A 155 14.10 13.66 -12.20
N LEU A 156 12.78 13.64 -12.44
CA LEU A 156 11.82 14.52 -11.76
C LEU A 156 11.82 14.33 -10.25
N THR A 157 11.99 13.09 -9.79
CA THR A 157 12.10 12.78 -8.35
C THR A 157 13.36 13.37 -7.75
N ARG A 158 14.50 13.25 -8.45
CA ARG A 158 15.80 13.78 -8.03
C ARG A 158 15.83 15.30 -8.00
N GLU A 159 15.16 15.94 -8.95
CA GLU A 159 15.03 17.41 -9.03
C GLU A 159 13.99 17.96 -8.03
N PHE A 160 13.37 17.14 -7.18
CA PHE A 160 12.29 17.52 -6.26
C PHE A 160 11.09 18.18 -6.96
N ALA A 161 10.86 17.88 -8.23
CA ALA A 161 9.77 18.43 -9.04
C ALA A 161 8.40 17.77 -8.70
N GLN A 162 8.07 17.67 -7.40
CA GLN A 162 6.88 16.96 -6.92
C GLN A 162 5.56 17.55 -7.45
N GLY A 163 5.51 18.87 -7.68
CA GLY A 163 4.33 19.51 -8.27
C GLY A 163 4.05 19.02 -9.69
N ARG A 164 5.08 18.90 -10.53
CA ARG A 164 4.96 18.38 -11.90
C ARG A 164 4.53 16.90 -11.86
N ARG A 165 5.16 16.11 -10.97
CA ARG A 165 4.82 14.69 -10.79
C ARG A 165 3.36 14.51 -10.38
N MET A 166 2.87 15.34 -9.47
CA MET A 166 1.46 15.30 -9.05
C MET A 166 0.49 15.54 -10.22
N VAL A 167 0.80 16.50 -11.11
CA VAL A 167 -0.05 16.73 -12.30
C VAL A 167 -0.02 15.52 -13.23
N ILE A 168 1.14 14.90 -13.42
CA ILE A 168 1.29 13.70 -14.25
C ILE A 168 0.53 12.51 -13.64
N ASP A 169 0.64 12.30 -12.34
CA ASP A 169 -0.08 11.24 -11.62
C ASP A 169 -1.60 11.47 -11.69
N ALA A 170 -2.05 12.73 -11.58
CA ALA A 170 -3.45 13.09 -11.73
C ALA A 170 -3.96 12.83 -13.17
N LEU A 171 -3.17 13.16 -14.18
CA LEU A 171 -3.50 12.89 -15.59
C LEU A 171 -3.58 11.38 -15.86
N ASN A 172 -2.62 10.61 -15.35
CA ASN A 172 -2.66 9.14 -15.39
C ASN A 172 -3.98 8.62 -14.79
N PHE A 173 -4.30 9.05 -13.58
CA PHE A 173 -5.51 8.61 -12.88
C PHE A 173 -6.78 8.96 -13.65
N VAL A 174 -6.92 10.22 -14.08
CA VAL A 174 -8.12 10.68 -14.79
C VAL A 174 -8.30 9.91 -16.10
N LEU A 175 -7.23 9.77 -16.89
CA LEU A 175 -7.32 9.09 -18.20
C LEU A 175 -7.54 7.58 -18.01
N SER A 176 -6.81 6.94 -17.08
CA SER A 176 -7.02 5.53 -16.75
C SER A 176 -8.47 5.27 -16.31
N THR A 177 -8.98 6.09 -15.40
CA THR A 177 -10.36 5.98 -14.90
C THR A 177 -11.39 6.22 -15.99
N ALA A 178 -11.24 7.27 -16.78
CA ALA A 178 -12.17 7.60 -17.86
C ALA A 178 -12.25 6.47 -18.92
N VAL A 179 -11.08 5.97 -19.37
CA VAL A 179 -11.04 4.86 -20.35
C VAL A 179 -11.62 3.59 -19.73
N THR A 180 -11.28 3.27 -18.49
CA THR A 180 -11.84 2.09 -17.80
C THR A 180 -13.36 2.18 -17.71
N LEU A 181 -13.92 3.31 -17.27
CA LEU A 181 -15.36 3.50 -17.16
C LEU A 181 -16.06 3.40 -18.52
N VAL A 182 -15.55 4.12 -19.52
CA VAL A 182 -16.16 4.10 -20.87
C VAL A 182 -16.18 2.68 -21.43
N LEU A 183 -15.07 1.95 -21.38
CA LEU A 183 -15.00 0.59 -21.90
C LEU A 183 -15.80 -0.41 -21.06
N ALA A 184 -15.86 -0.25 -19.73
CA ALA A 184 -16.67 -1.11 -18.87
C ALA A 184 -18.16 -0.97 -19.17
N PHE A 185 -18.67 0.26 -19.33
CA PHE A 185 -20.04 0.50 -19.72
C PHE A 185 -20.34 0.13 -21.17
N ALA A 186 -19.31 0.05 -22.04
CA ALA A 186 -19.41 -0.49 -23.40
C ALA A 186 -19.39 -2.04 -23.43
N GLY A 187 -19.30 -2.72 -22.26
CA GLY A 187 -19.38 -4.19 -22.17
C GLY A 187 -18.06 -4.92 -22.42
N TRP A 188 -16.89 -4.24 -22.30
CA TRP A 188 -15.57 -4.87 -22.51
C TRP A 188 -15.10 -5.72 -21.32
N GLY A 189 -15.89 -5.82 -20.24
CA GLY A 189 -15.57 -6.63 -19.06
C GLY A 189 -14.21 -6.30 -18.45
N ALA A 190 -13.45 -7.33 -18.06
CA ALA A 190 -12.12 -7.16 -17.46
C ALA A 190 -11.10 -6.45 -18.36
N MET A 191 -11.29 -6.47 -19.69
CA MET A 191 -10.41 -5.79 -20.65
C MET A 191 -10.43 -4.27 -20.49
N SER A 192 -11.50 -3.70 -19.94
CA SER A 192 -11.62 -2.28 -19.63
C SER A 192 -10.53 -1.79 -18.67
N PHE A 193 -10.20 -2.58 -17.65
CA PHE A 193 -9.10 -2.28 -16.72
C PHE A 193 -7.74 -2.30 -17.41
N ALA A 194 -7.52 -3.27 -18.31
CA ALA A 194 -6.25 -3.41 -19.01
C ALA A 194 -5.99 -2.19 -19.91
N TRP A 195 -6.95 -1.82 -20.74
CA TRP A 195 -6.82 -0.64 -21.60
C TRP A 195 -6.80 0.67 -20.83
N GLY A 196 -7.57 0.76 -19.74
CA GLY A 196 -7.51 1.91 -18.84
C GLY A 196 -6.12 2.09 -18.24
N ALA A 197 -5.52 1.01 -17.74
CA ALA A 197 -4.16 1.03 -17.20
C ALA A 197 -3.13 1.44 -18.28
N VAL A 198 -3.21 0.88 -19.47
CA VAL A 198 -2.34 1.25 -20.61
C VAL A 198 -2.47 2.73 -20.95
N ALA A 199 -3.71 3.23 -21.08
CA ALA A 199 -3.96 4.64 -21.42
C ALA A 199 -3.39 5.59 -20.37
N GLY A 200 -3.58 5.29 -19.07
CA GLY A 200 -3.03 6.06 -17.96
C GLY A 200 -1.50 6.04 -17.96
N ASN A 201 -0.88 4.86 -18.13
CA ASN A 201 0.58 4.75 -18.15
C ASN A 201 1.21 5.45 -19.37
N VAL A 202 0.56 5.40 -20.54
CA VAL A 202 1.00 6.18 -21.73
C VAL A 202 0.95 7.67 -21.43
N ALA A 203 -0.14 8.16 -20.82
CA ALA A 203 -0.23 9.57 -20.43
C ALA A 203 0.85 9.96 -19.41
N ALA A 204 1.15 9.10 -18.46
CA ALA A 204 2.23 9.32 -17.50
C ALA A 204 3.61 9.36 -18.18
N LEU A 205 3.90 8.43 -19.10
CA LEU A 205 5.14 8.44 -19.89
C LEU A 205 5.29 9.73 -20.69
N VAL A 206 4.25 10.12 -21.43
CA VAL A 206 4.27 11.38 -22.19
C VAL A 206 4.45 12.58 -21.28
N GLY A 207 3.71 12.65 -20.18
CA GLY A 207 3.83 13.72 -19.19
C GLY A 207 5.23 13.81 -18.58
N CYS A 208 5.84 12.68 -18.20
CA CYS A 208 7.21 12.63 -17.68
C CYS A 208 8.25 13.03 -18.74
N ALA A 209 8.07 12.59 -20.00
CA ALA A 209 8.95 12.92 -21.10
C ALA A 209 8.95 14.42 -21.42
N LEU A 210 7.77 15.05 -21.42
CA LEU A 210 7.61 16.49 -21.63
C LEU A 210 8.17 17.31 -20.46
N ALA A 211 8.03 16.79 -19.23
CA ALA A 211 8.50 17.47 -18.03
C ALA A 211 10.03 17.34 -17.82
N ALA A 212 10.67 16.31 -18.41
CA ALA A 212 12.10 16.07 -18.36
C ALA A 212 12.68 15.95 -19.79
N PRO A 213 12.81 17.06 -20.54
CA PRO A 213 13.27 17.02 -21.93
C PRO A 213 14.70 16.47 -22.02
N GLY A 214 14.91 15.59 -23.01
CA GLY A 214 16.19 14.91 -23.23
C GLY A 214 16.46 13.71 -22.34
N ALA A 215 15.52 13.31 -21.46
CA ALA A 215 15.62 12.11 -20.63
C ALA A 215 15.50 10.81 -21.46
N LEU A 216 14.76 10.84 -22.56
CA LEU A 216 14.53 9.71 -23.46
C LEU A 216 15.63 9.63 -24.54
N ARG A 217 16.87 9.35 -24.12
CA ARG A 217 17.99 9.10 -25.02
C ARG A 217 18.52 7.70 -24.78
N PHE A 218 18.50 6.88 -25.82
CA PHE A 218 19.10 5.55 -25.78
C PHE A 218 20.62 5.64 -25.88
N GLY A 219 21.32 4.79 -25.14
CA GLY A 219 22.75 4.68 -25.16
C GLY A 219 23.21 3.46 -24.37
N TRP A 220 24.45 3.00 -24.60
CA TRP A 220 24.93 1.79 -23.95
C TRP A 220 26.38 1.96 -23.51
N ASP A 221 26.60 1.85 -22.21
CA ASP A 221 27.94 1.73 -21.61
C ASP A 221 28.02 0.39 -20.85
N PRO A 222 28.82 -0.57 -21.33
CA PRO A 222 28.93 -1.91 -20.72
C PRO A 222 29.40 -1.88 -19.27
N ARG A 223 30.20 -0.90 -18.88
CA ARG A 223 30.73 -0.77 -17.50
C ARG A 223 29.61 -0.34 -16.56
N GLN A 224 28.83 0.66 -16.97
CA GLN A 224 27.66 1.13 -16.20
C GLN A 224 26.58 0.05 -16.15
N ALA A 225 26.26 -0.62 -17.26
CA ALA A 225 25.30 -1.71 -17.31
C ALA A 225 25.65 -2.85 -16.34
N ARG A 226 26.95 -3.27 -16.32
CA ARG A 226 27.38 -4.30 -15.36
C ARG A 226 27.26 -3.85 -13.91
N ALA A 227 27.59 -2.60 -13.61
CA ALA A 227 27.44 -2.05 -12.26
C ALA A 227 25.97 -1.99 -11.82
N LEU A 228 25.05 -1.55 -12.70
CA LEU A 228 23.61 -1.52 -12.48
C LEU A 228 23.05 -2.91 -12.24
N LEU A 229 23.37 -3.88 -13.06
CA LEU A 229 22.91 -5.27 -12.91
C LEU A 229 23.42 -5.91 -11.61
N LYS A 230 24.70 -5.69 -11.26
CA LYS A 230 25.27 -6.21 -10.01
C LYS A 230 24.57 -5.66 -8.78
N PHE A 231 24.14 -4.41 -8.82
CA PHE A 231 23.40 -3.77 -7.74
C PHE A 231 21.90 -4.16 -7.78
N GLY A 232 21.29 -4.12 -8.95
CA GLY A 232 19.84 -4.23 -9.12
C GLY A 232 19.30 -5.65 -9.05
N LEU A 233 20.03 -6.64 -9.56
CA LEU A 233 19.55 -8.03 -9.64
C LEU A 233 19.30 -8.66 -8.26
N PRO A 234 20.17 -8.51 -7.24
CA PRO A 234 19.87 -8.96 -5.88
C PRO A 234 18.68 -8.23 -5.26
N LEU A 235 18.54 -6.94 -5.53
CA LEU A 235 17.44 -6.12 -5.03
C LEU A 235 16.11 -6.54 -5.66
N ALA A 236 16.08 -6.74 -6.98
CA ALA A 236 14.90 -7.25 -7.69
C ALA A 236 14.50 -8.64 -7.19
N GLY A 237 15.45 -9.53 -6.94
CA GLY A 237 15.18 -10.85 -6.35
C GLY A 237 14.55 -10.75 -4.96
N ALA A 238 15.02 -9.86 -4.10
CA ALA A 238 14.44 -9.63 -2.79
C ALA A 238 13.01 -9.04 -2.88
N SER A 239 12.80 -8.08 -3.79
CA SER A 239 11.49 -7.46 -4.04
C SER A 239 10.49 -8.46 -4.61
N LEU A 240 10.92 -9.32 -5.53
CA LEU A 240 10.12 -10.43 -6.09
C LEU A 240 9.64 -11.38 -4.99
N LEU A 241 10.54 -11.82 -4.13
CA LEU A 241 10.19 -12.67 -3.00
C LEU A 241 9.16 -11.99 -2.09
N ALA A 242 9.38 -10.74 -1.73
CA ALA A 242 8.47 -9.99 -0.87
C ALA A 242 7.08 -9.85 -1.48
N LEU A 243 6.98 -9.58 -2.78
CA LEU A 243 5.71 -9.43 -3.48
C LEU A 243 5.00 -10.76 -3.74
N ALA A 244 5.73 -11.81 -4.07
CA ALA A 244 5.17 -13.15 -4.18
C ALA A 244 4.46 -13.57 -2.89
N VAL A 245 5.07 -13.23 -1.74
CA VAL A 245 4.51 -13.45 -0.41
C VAL A 245 3.22 -12.70 -0.18
N VAL A 246 3.21 -11.41 -0.53
CA VAL A 246 2.06 -10.54 -0.27
C VAL A 246 0.85 -10.90 -1.14
N ASN A 247 1.07 -11.54 -2.29
CA ASN A 247 0.02 -11.88 -3.26
C ASN A 247 -0.24 -13.39 -3.40
N VAL A 248 0.35 -14.21 -2.53
CA VAL A 248 0.19 -15.68 -2.57
C VAL A 248 -1.26 -16.10 -2.37
N ASP A 249 -2.01 -15.37 -1.58
CA ASP A 249 -3.44 -15.57 -1.34
C ASP A 249 -4.27 -15.46 -2.62
N THR A 250 -4.02 -14.41 -3.41
CA THR A 250 -4.68 -14.19 -4.71
C THR A 250 -4.40 -15.34 -5.67
N MET A 251 -3.14 -15.83 -5.69
CA MET A 251 -2.77 -16.99 -6.50
C MET A 251 -3.44 -18.28 -6.03
N VAL A 252 -3.48 -18.52 -4.71
CA VAL A 252 -4.13 -19.72 -4.13
C VAL A 252 -5.64 -19.69 -4.38
N VAL A 253 -6.30 -18.55 -4.16
CA VAL A 253 -7.74 -18.42 -4.41
C VAL A 253 -8.05 -18.61 -5.90
N GLY A 254 -7.28 -17.95 -6.78
CA GLY A 254 -7.48 -18.07 -8.23
C GLY A 254 -7.33 -19.50 -8.73
N SER A 255 -6.24 -20.19 -8.34
CA SER A 255 -5.96 -21.56 -8.79
C SER A 255 -6.83 -22.64 -8.15
N SER A 256 -7.38 -22.40 -6.95
CA SER A 256 -8.14 -23.43 -6.20
C SER A 256 -9.65 -23.25 -6.29
N LEU A 257 -10.15 -22.02 -6.47
CA LEU A 257 -11.57 -21.67 -6.36
C LEU A 257 -12.14 -21.00 -7.61
N GLY A 258 -11.28 -20.65 -8.58
CA GLY A 258 -11.68 -20.03 -9.84
C GLY A 258 -11.94 -18.52 -9.76
N GLN A 259 -12.28 -17.94 -10.93
CA GLN A 259 -12.34 -16.48 -11.14
C GLN A 259 -13.39 -15.76 -10.28
N THR A 260 -14.58 -16.33 -10.17
CA THR A 260 -15.69 -15.70 -9.43
C THR A 260 -15.37 -15.58 -7.94
N ALA A 261 -14.85 -16.66 -7.34
CA ALA A 261 -14.44 -16.68 -5.94
C ALA A 261 -13.27 -15.70 -5.72
N LEU A 262 -12.33 -15.64 -6.67
CA LEU A 262 -11.25 -14.65 -6.64
C LEU A 262 -11.78 -13.22 -6.67
N GLY A 263 -12.79 -12.93 -7.49
CA GLY A 263 -13.41 -11.60 -7.52
C GLY A 263 -14.00 -11.20 -6.17
N PHE A 264 -14.75 -12.08 -5.52
CA PHE A 264 -15.26 -11.85 -4.18
C PHE A 264 -14.15 -11.64 -3.15
N TYR A 265 -13.11 -12.46 -3.22
CA TYR A 265 -11.96 -12.35 -2.31
C TYR A 265 -11.20 -11.03 -2.49
N VAL A 266 -10.88 -10.66 -3.73
CA VAL A 266 -10.17 -9.39 -4.05
C VAL A 266 -10.97 -8.18 -3.60
N LEU A 267 -12.30 -8.17 -3.78
CA LEU A 267 -13.16 -7.10 -3.28
C LEU A 267 -13.07 -7.01 -1.75
N ALA A 268 -13.28 -8.12 -1.04
CA ALA A 268 -13.23 -8.18 0.41
C ALA A 268 -11.85 -7.78 0.95
N PHE A 269 -10.77 -8.24 0.31
CA PHE A 269 -9.39 -7.90 0.67
C PHE A 269 -9.10 -6.41 0.47
N ASN A 270 -9.55 -5.83 -0.63
CA ASN A 270 -9.41 -4.39 -0.86
C ASN A 270 -10.19 -3.58 0.17
N MET A 271 -11.44 -3.96 0.49
CA MET A 271 -12.23 -3.30 1.54
C MET A 271 -11.53 -3.38 2.90
N SER A 272 -10.99 -4.56 3.25
CA SER A 272 -10.29 -4.75 4.52
C SER A 272 -9.02 -3.91 4.64
N GLY A 273 -8.35 -3.67 3.53
CA GLY A 273 -7.12 -2.89 3.49
C GLY A 273 -7.28 -1.39 3.76
N TRP A 274 -8.48 -0.84 3.68
CA TRP A 274 -8.73 0.59 3.75
C TRP A 274 -8.48 1.21 5.11
N PRO A 275 -9.14 0.75 6.21
CA PRO A 275 -8.91 1.32 7.53
C PRO A 275 -7.46 1.15 7.95
N VAL A 276 -6.89 -0.02 7.61
CA VAL A 276 -5.51 -0.38 7.92
C VAL A 276 -4.53 0.61 7.27
N ARG A 277 -4.67 0.85 5.97
CA ARG A 277 -3.75 1.73 5.22
C ARG A 277 -3.81 3.18 5.68
N ILE A 278 -5.01 3.72 5.94
CA ILE A 278 -5.17 5.10 6.38
C ILE A 278 -4.50 5.32 7.75
N ILE A 279 -4.76 4.43 8.70
CA ILE A 279 -4.25 4.55 10.06
C ILE A 279 -2.75 4.23 10.12
N SER A 280 -2.32 3.15 9.44
CA SER A 280 -0.94 2.71 9.41
C SER A 280 -0.01 3.76 8.80
N GLU A 281 -0.38 4.40 7.69
CA GLU A 281 0.46 5.43 7.06
C GLU A 281 0.60 6.68 7.91
N ALA A 282 -0.48 7.13 8.56
CA ALA A 282 -0.43 8.26 9.46
C ALA A 282 0.51 7.98 10.65
N ALA A 283 0.41 6.77 11.20
CA ALA A 283 1.21 6.35 12.32
C ALA A 283 2.69 6.15 11.97
N ARG A 284 3.01 5.48 10.88
CA ARG A 284 4.39 5.17 10.46
C ARG A 284 5.23 6.41 10.25
N ARG A 285 4.65 7.49 9.72
CA ARG A 285 5.37 8.77 9.54
C ARG A 285 5.88 9.35 10.86
N VAL A 286 5.14 9.15 11.95
CA VAL A 286 5.50 9.66 13.28
C VAL A 286 6.30 8.64 14.07
N SER A 287 5.90 7.38 14.03
CA SER A 287 6.47 6.30 14.85
C SER A 287 7.90 5.97 14.47
N PHE A 288 8.22 5.85 13.18
CA PHE A 288 9.58 5.51 12.74
C PHE A 288 10.62 6.56 13.17
N ALA A 289 10.30 7.85 12.95
CA ALA A 289 11.17 8.94 13.38
C ALA A 289 11.28 9.00 14.93
N GLY A 290 10.19 8.69 15.64
CA GLY A 290 10.17 8.59 17.10
C GLY A 290 11.04 7.43 17.61
N PHE A 291 10.88 6.22 17.07
CA PHE A 291 11.65 5.04 17.47
C PHE A 291 13.15 5.20 17.20
N SER A 292 13.53 5.80 16.08
CA SER A 292 14.94 6.06 15.77
C SER A 292 15.61 6.97 16.80
N ARG A 293 14.88 7.92 17.38
CA ARG A 293 15.40 8.81 18.46
C ARG A 293 15.43 8.13 19.82
N LEU A 294 14.62 7.09 20.02
CA LEU A 294 14.53 6.34 21.29
C LEU A 294 15.37 5.05 21.28
N ALA A 295 16.01 4.74 20.15
CA ALA A 295 16.73 3.47 19.95
C ALA A 295 17.85 3.22 20.95
N ASP A 296 18.48 4.28 21.46
CA ASP A 296 19.58 4.19 22.44
C ASP A 296 19.12 3.83 23.86
N SER A 297 17.80 3.93 24.15
CA SER A 297 17.24 3.59 25.47
C SER A 297 16.14 2.53 25.32
N PRO A 298 16.40 1.26 25.71
CA PRO A 298 15.40 0.18 25.63
C PRO A 298 14.11 0.50 26.40
N GLN A 299 14.21 1.20 27.53
CA GLN A 299 13.06 1.58 28.35
C GLN A 299 12.19 2.65 27.66
N ALA A 300 12.81 3.68 27.09
CA ALA A 300 12.12 4.72 26.34
C ALA A 300 11.49 4.15 25.06
N LEU A 301 12.19 3.25 24.36
CA LEU A 301 11.69 2.55 23.19
C LEU A 301 10.46 1.68 23.52
N ALA A 302 10.50 0.92 24.65
CA ALA A 302 9.39 0.11 25.12
C ALA A 302 8.15 0.93 25.46
N GLN A 303 8.32 2.08 26.13
CA GLN A 303 7.23 3.00 26.43
C GLN A 303 6.66 3.64 25.16
N GLY A 304 7.54 4.11 24.27
CA GLY A 304 7.16 4.70 22.97
C GLY A 304 6.38 3.71 22.11
N PHE A 305 6.87 2.48 22.00
CA PHE A 305 6.20 1.40 21.25
C PHE A 305 4.81 1.07 21.82
N SER A 306 4.72 0.82 23.15
CA SER A 306 3.47 0.46 23.80
C SER A 306 2.41 1.57 23.66
N ARG A 307 2.83 2.84 23.77
CA ARG A 307 1.95 3.99 23.58
C ARG A 307 1.48 4.12 22.14
N ALA A 308 2.38 4.00 21.18
CA ALA A 308 2.03 4.05 19.76
C ALA A 308 1.07 2.92 19.39
N LEU A 309 1.33 1.70 19.86
CA LEU A 309 0.46 0.54 19.66
C LEU A 309 -0.92 0.77 20.28
N GLY A 310 -1.00 1.29 21.50
CA GLY A 310 -2.28 1.61 22.16
C GLY A 310 -3.12 2.60 21.37
N VAL A 311 -2.51 3.67 20.85
CA VAL A 311 -3.21 4.67 19.99
C VAL A 311 -3.70 4.03 18.71
N LEU A 312 -2.85 3.23 18.05
CA LEU A 312 -3.20 2.56 16.79
C LEU A 312 -4.35 1.57 16.97
N VAL A 313 -4.26 0.71 17.97
CA VAL A 313 -5.29 -0.30 18.25
C VAL A 313 -6.61 0.38 18.63
N THR A 314 -6.55 1.46 19.43
CA THR A 314 -7.75 2.24 19.79
C THR A 314 -8.47 2.83 18.58
N GLY A 315 -7.74 3.33 17.60
CA GLY A 315 -8.35 3.85 16.36
C GLY A 315 -8.82 2.77 15.39
N THR A 316 -8.13 1.62 15.35
CA THR A 316 -8.38 0.57 14.34
C THR A 316 -9.48 -0.40 14.77
N VAL A 317 -9.55 -0.79 16.04
CA VAL A 317 -10.52 -1.75 16.55
C VAL A 317 -11.96 -1.38 16.17
N PRO A 318 -12.46 -0.15 16.44
CA PRO A 318 -13.84 0.18 16.13
C PRO A 318 -14.16 0.10 14.64
N LEU A 319 -13.22 0.49 13.79
CA LEU A 319 -13.40 0.41 12.33
C LEU A 319 -13.43 -1.04 11.84
N CYS A 320 -12.54 -1.89 12.36
CA CYS A 320 -12.50 -3.30 11.98
C CYS A 320 -13.74 -4.05 12.49
N VAL A 321 -14.17 -3.78 13.72
CA VAL A 321 -15.38 -4.40 14.30
C VAL A 321 -16.63 -3.93 13.56
N LEU A 322 -16.73 -2.64 13.23
CA LEU A 322 -17.88 -2.10 12.51
C LEU A 322 -17.99 -2.71 11.10
N LEU A 323 -16.90 -2.66 10.33
CA LEU A 323 -16.90 -3.19 8.97
C LEU A 323 -17.03 -4.71 8.93
N GLY A 324 -16.45 -5.42 9.90
CA GLY A 324 -16.62 -6.87 10.02
C GLY A 324 -18.01 -7.27 10.47
N GLY A 325 -18.58 -6.59 11.47
CA GLY A 325 -19.90 -6.87 12.01
C GLY A 325 -21.04 -6.49 11.06
N LEU A 326 -20.87 -5.41 10.31
CA LEU A 326 -21.84 -4.93 9.31
C LEU A 326 -21.43 -5.32 7.87
N ALA A 327 -20.63 -6.37 7.69
CA ALA A 327 -20.08 -6.75 6.39
C ALA A 327 -21.18 -6.93 5.32
N ALA A 328 -22.20 -7.73 5.57
CA ALA A 328 -23.26 -8.01 4.61
C ALA A 328 -24.07 -6.75 4.23
N PRO A 329 -24.62 -5.96 5.16
CA PRO A 329 -25.36 -4.74 4.80
C PRO A 329 -24.48 -3.68 4.13
N VAL A 330 -23.22 -3.54 4.54
CA VAL A 330 -22.28 -2.58 3.90
C VAL A 330 -21.96 -3.00 2.46
N VAL A 331 -21.63 -4.28 2.23
CA VAL A 331 -21.39 -4.78 0.88
C VAL A 331 -22.64 -4.65 0.00
N HIS A 332 -23.80 -5.02 0.52
CA HIS A 332 -25.05 -4.89 -0.21
C HIS A 332 -25.38 -3.43 -0.58
N LEU A 333 -25.21 -2.51 0.37
CA LEU A 333 -25.50 -1.08 0.15
C LEU A 333 -24.53 -0.46 -0.87
N VAL A 334 -23.25 -0.75 -0.73
CA VAL A 334 -22.18 -0.11 -1.53
C VAL A 334 -22.04 -0.76 -2.91
N TYR A 335 -21.97 -2.10 -2.96
CA TYR A 335 -21.67 -2.84 -4.18
C TYR A 335 -22.87 -3.56 -4.82
N GLY A 336 -23.96 -3.76 -4.05
CA GLY A 336 -25.16 -4.45 -4.51
C GLY A 336 -25.22 -5.92 -4.13
N SER A 337 -26.35 -6.55 -4.45
CA SER A 337 -26.67 -7.93 -4.05
C SER A 337 -25.70 -8.98 -4.62
N THR A 338 -25.22 -8.77 -5.82
CA THR A 338 -24.26 -9.67 -6.51
C THR A 338 -22.99 -9.91 -5.70
N TRP A 339 -22.59 -8.92 -4.89
CA TRP A 339 -21.34 -8.95 -4.13
C TRP A 339 -21.46 -9.45 -2.70
N VAL A 340 -22.68 -9.75 -2.22
CA VAL A 340 -22.92 -10.22 -0.86
C VAL A 340 -22.07 -11.43 -0.45
N PRO A 341 -21.75 -12.40 -1.33
CA PRO A 341 -20.85 -13.51 -0.97
C PRO A 341 -19.45 -13.04 -0.48
N ALA A 342 -18.95 -11.89 -0.95
CA ALA A 342 -17.68 -11.34 -0.47
C ALA A 342 -17.72 -10.94 1.01
N ALA A 343 -18.91 -10.62 1.55
CA ALA A 343 -19.09 -10.24 2.94
C ALA A 343 -18.73 -11.37 3.92
N ALA A 344 -18.78 -12.63 3.51
CA ALA A 344 -18.44 -13.76 4.36
C ALA A 344 -16.96 -13.82 4.76
N ALA A 345 -16.07 -13.35 3.88
CA ALA A 345 -14.63 -13.28 4.13
C ALA A 345 -14.23 -12.02 4.93
N LEU A 346 -15.02 -10.94 4.83
CA LEU A 346 -14.66 -9.62 5.35
C LEU A 346 -14.38 -9.58 6.86
N PRO A 347 -15.15 -10.22 7.77
CA PRO A 347 -14.86 -10.21 9.21
C PRO A 347 -13.47 -10.77 9.53
N TRP A 348 -13.08 -11.85 8.86
CA TRP A 348 -11.78 -12.47 9.05
C TRP A 348 -10.64 -11.62 8.50
N LEU A 349 -10.84 -11.00 7.36
CA LEU A 349 -9.88 -10.07 6.78
C LEU A 349 -9.74 -8.78 7.61
N MET A 350 -10.81 -8.33 8.29
CA MET A 350 -10.75 -7.24 9.26
C MET A 350 -9.95 -7.64 10.51
N ALA A 351 -10.13 -8.85 11.03
CA ALA A 351 -9.32 -9.37 12.12
C ALA A 351 -7.85 -9.47 11.72
N LEU A 352 -7.55 -9.95 10.51
CA LEU A 352 -6.20 -9.95 9.95
C LEU A 352 -5.62 -8.53 9.88
N GLY A 353 -6.40 -7.56 9.40
CA GLY A 353 -6.00 -6.15 9.29
C GLY A 353 -5.58 -5.57 10.64
N LEU A 354 -6.32 -5.89 11.70
CA LEU A 354 -6.00 -5.46 13.07
C LEU A 354 -4.66 -6.05 13.55
N VAL A 355 -4.43 -7.34 13.32
CA VAL A 355 -3.14 -7.99 13.65
C VAL A 355 -2.01 -7.38 12.83
N ARG A 356 -2.22 -7.15 11.54
CA ARG A 356 -1.24 -6.62 10.61
C ARG A 356 -0.73 -5.24 10.99
N ILE A 357 -1.59 -4.34 11.46
CA ILE A 357 -1.18 -3.01 11.96
C ILE A 357 -0.19 -3.14 13.13
N GLY A 358 -0.45 -4.03 14.07
CA GLY A 358 0.45 -4.31 15.19
C GLY A 358 1.81 -4.85 14.70
N CYS A 359 1.78 -5.78 13.73
CA CYS A 359 2.99 -6.34 13.13
C CYS A 359 3.80 -5.31 12.33
N GLU A 360 3.15 -4.39 11.61
CA GLU A 360 3.83 -3.30 10.88
C GLU A 360 4.54 -2.36 11.85
N LEU A 361 3.88 -1.98 12.95
CA LEU A 361 4.51 -1.16 13.99
C LEU A 361 5.69 -1.87 14.67
N ALA A 362 5.53 -3.18 14.98
CA ALA A 362 6.59 -4.01 15.53
C ALA A 362 7.77 -4.13 14.58
N TYR A 363 7.51 -4.29 13.27
CA TYR A 363 8.54 -4.29 12.25
C TYR A 363 9.35 -2.98 12.26
N ASP A 364 8.69 -1.82 12.23
CA ASP A 364 9.34 -0.51 12.24
C ASP A 364 10.19 -0.31 13.52
N CYS A 365 9.69 -0.76 14.68
CA CYS A 365 10.41 -0.72 15.94
C CYS A 365 11.66 -1.62 15.92
N LEU A 366 11.55 -2.85 15.44
CA LEU A 366 12.68 -3.78 15.33
C LEU A 366 13.73 -3.33 14.29
N VAL A 367 13.33 -2.64 13.24
CA VAL A 367 14.25 -1.99 12.30
C VAL A 367 15.05 -0.90 13.02
N ALA A 368 14.37 -0.04 13.78
CA ALA A 368 15.02 1.02 14.57
C ALA A 368 15.96 0.43 15.64
N ALA A 369 15.58 -0.69 16.25
CA ALA A 369 16.41 -1.41 17.23
C ALA A 369 17.55 -2.26 16.60
N GLY A 370 17.71 -2.26 15.26
CA GLY A 370 18.77 -2.98 14.55
C GLY A 370 18.62 -4.51 14.51
N GLN A 371 17.44 -5.07 14.83
CA GLN A 371 17.16 -6.50 14.95
C GLN A 371 16.94 -7.21 13.59
N ARG A 372 17.86 -7.02 12.64
CA ARG A 372 17.74 -7.50 11.25
C ARG A 372 17.52 -9.01 11.13
N ARG A 373 18.22 -9.83 11.94
CA ARG A 373 18.10 -11.31 11.89
C ARG A 373 16.71 -11.77 12.33
N SER A 374 16.16 -11.16 13.38
CA SER A 374 14.81 -11.47 13.85
C SER A 374 13.76 -11.18 12.79
N LEU A 375 13.90 -10.06 12.06
CA LEU A 375 12.98 -9.70 10.98
C LEU A 375 12.98 -10.69 9.82
N ILE A 376 14.17 -11.14 9.39
CA ILE A 376 14.28 -12.13 8.30
C ILE A 376 13.63 -13.46 8.73
N LEU A 377 13.86 -13.89 9.97
CA LEU A 377 13.25 -15.11 10.50
C LEU A 377 11.73 -15.03 10.57
N VAL A 378 11.19 -13.93 11.09
CA VAL A 378 9.73 -13.72 11.17
C VAL A 378 9.10 -13.75 9.78
N GLN A 379 9.66 -13.01 8.82
CA GLN A 379 9.13 -12.97 7.46
C GLN A 379 9.24 -14.33 6.75
N GLY A 380 10.37 -15.02 6.91
CA GLY A 380 10.57 -16.36 6.33
C GLY A 380 9.59 -17.39 6.87
N LEU A 381 9.38 -17.42 8.19
CA LEU A 381 8.41 -18.31 8.82
C LEU A 381 6.98 -17.99 8.39
N TRP A 382 6.65 -16.70 8.29
CA TRP A 382 5.33 -16.29 7.83
C TRP A 382 5.00 -16.88 6.46
N VAL A 383 5.91 -16.68 5.50
CA VAL A 383 5.74 -17.19 4.13
C VAL A 383 5.59 -18.69 4.08
N LEU A 384 6.52 -19.40 4.74
CA LEU A 384 6.55 -20.87 4.73
C LEU A 384 5.27 -21.49 5.32
N ALA A 385 4.72 -20.87 6.38
CA ALA A 385 3.50 -21.35 6.99
C ALA A 385 2.24 -20.92 6.23
N LEU A 386 2.28 -19.75 5.58
CA LEU A 386 1.10 -19.17 4.93
C LEU A 386 0.62 -20.03 3.77
N VAL A 387 1.51 -20.40 2.85
CA VAL A 387 1.15 -21.13 1.63
C VAL A 387 0.36 -22.43 1.91
N PRO A 388 0.86 -23.38 2.72
CA PRO A 388 0.13 -24.61 2.97
C PRO A 388 -1.19 -24.38 3.70
N VAL A 389 -1.25 -23.44 4.66
CA VAL A 389 -2.47 -23.14 5.40
C VAL A 389 -3.53 -22.51 4.49
N LEU A 390 -3.15 -21.64 3.56
CA LEU A 390 -4.10 -21.06 2.60
C LEU A 390 -4.64 -22.11 1.63
N VAL A 391 -3.80 -23.02 1.14
CA VAL A 391 -4.25 -24.13 0.26
C VAL A 391 -5.24 -25.03 0.98
N VAL A 392 -4.96 -25.40 2.24
CA VAL A 392 -5.90 -26.18 3.06
C VAL A 392 -7.17 -25.40 3.33
N GLY A 393 -7.05 -24.12 3.70
CA GLY A 393 -8.19 -23.23 3.93
C GLY A 393 -9.09 -23.08 2.71
N ALA A 394 -8.50 -22.92 1.51
CA ALA A 394 -9.26 -22.87 0.26
C ALA A 394 -10.09 -24.11 0.02
N ARG A 395 -9.52 -25.31 0.26
CA ARG A 395 -10.22 -26.58 0.08
C ARG A 395 -11.31 -26.84 1.10
N LEU A 396 -11.13 -26.41 2.35
CA LEU A 396 -12.08 -26.69 3.44
C LEU A 396 -13.20 -25.66 3.54
N GLY A 397 -12.94 -24.39 3.22
CA GLY A 397 -13.91 -23.32 3.47
C GLY A 397 -13.94 -22.22 2.41
N GLY A 398 -13.41 -22.48 1.20
CA GLY A 398 -13.39 -21.51 0.12
C GLY A 398 -12.70 -20.19 0.53
N ILE A 399 -13.23 -19.04 0.10
CA ILE A 399 -12.66 -17.72 0.43
C ILE A 399 -12.67 -17.41 1.94
N VAL A 400 -13.64 -17.97 2.68
CA VAL A 400 -13.70 -17.83 4.14
C VAL A 400 -12.57 -18.62 4.78
N GLY A 401 -12.34 -19.87 4.34
CA GLY A 401 -11.25 -20.70 4.84
C GLY A 401 -9.87 -20.09 4.58
N VAL A 402 -9.67 -19.48 3.41
CA VAL A 402 -8.44 -18.70 3.11
C VAL A 402 -8.28 -17.55 4.09
N SER A 403 -9.34 -16.76 4.32
CA SER A 403 -9.30 -15.62 5.24
C SER A 403 -9.06 -16.04 6.69
N GLN A 404 -9.65 -17.18 7.12
CA GLN A 404 -9.37 -17.80 8.42
C GLN A 404 -7.94 -18.29 8.52
N GLY A 405 -7.42 -18.93 7.46
CA GLY A 405 -6.03 -19.39 7.38
C GLY A 405 -5.03 -18.26 7.62
N HIS A 406 -5.27 -17.09 7.04
CA HIS A 406 -4.47 -15.89 7.30
C HIS A 406 -4.48 -15.52 8.79
N VAL A 407 -5.67 -15.47 9.42
CA VAL A 407 -5.79 -15.13 10.85
C VAL A 407 -5.09 -16.15 11.71
N VAL A 408 -5.25 -17.45 11.43
CA VAL A 408 -4.60 -18.52 12.16
C VAL A 408 -3.09 -18.42 12.10
N VAL A 409 -2.51 -18.27 10.92
CA VAL A 409 -1.04 -18.10 10.76
C VAL A 409 -0.57 -16.82 11.48
N ALA A 410 -1.31 -15.72 11.31
CA ALA A 410 -0.96 -14.47 11.94
C ALA A 410 -0.99 -14.55 13.47
N ALA A 411 -2.03 -15.15 14.06
CA ALA A 411 -2.20 -15.26 15.51
C ALA A 411 -1.30 -16.32 16.14
N ALA A 412 -1.19 -17.51 15.51
CA ALA A 412 -0.47 -18.63 16.08
C ALA A 412 1.05 -18.60 15.86
N LEU A 413 1.52 -17.97 14.78
CA LEU A 413 2.93 -17.95 14.43
C LEU A 413 3.52 -16.54 14.39
N VAL A 414 2.90 -15.62 13.66
CA VAL A 414 3.49 -14.30 13.38
C VAL A 414 3.52 -13.42 14.63
N VAL A 415 2.40 -13.31 15.34
CA VAL A 415 2.33 -12.52 16.58
C VAL A 415 3.29 -13.05 17.64
N PRO A 416 3.33 -14.35 17.98
CA PRO A 416 4.30 -14.86 18.95
C PRO A 416 5.75 -14.62 18.54
N THR A 417 6.10 -14.76 17.28
CA THR A 417 7.47 -14.52 16.81
C THR A 417 7.85 -13.03 16.88
N PHE A 418 6.92 -12.11 16.57
CA PHE A 418 7.15 -10.67 16.78
C PHE A 418 7.29 -10.32 18.29
N LEU A 419 6.44 -10.89 19.15
CA LEU A 419 6.52 -10.69 20.58
C LEU A 419 7.85 -11.21 21.17
N TYR A 420 8.31 -12.36 20.68
CA TYR A 420 9.64 -12.88 21.04
C TYR A 420 10.77 -11.95 20.59
N ALA A 421 10.70 -11.45 19.35
CA ALA A 421 11.69 -10.52 18.81
C ALA A 421 11.71 -9.18 19.57
N LEU A 422 10.54 -8.65 19.94
CA LEU A 422 10.39 -7.45 20.76
C LEU A 422 10.95 -7.67 22.18
N GLY A 423 10.70 -8.85 22.77
CA GLY A 423 11.28 -9.23 24.07
C GLY A 423 12.81 -9.21 24.05
N ARG A 424 13.42 -9.70 22.96
CA ARG A 424 14.89 -9.61 22.77
C ARG A 424 15.40 -8.19 22.59
N ALA A 425 14.55 -7.28 22.11
CA ALA A 425 14.86 -5.84 22.04
C ALA A 425 14.61 -5.09 23.35
N GLY A 426 14.24 -5.79 24.42
CA GLY A 426 13.96 -5.21 25.73
C GLY A 426 12.53 -4.72 25.95
N ILE A 427 11.61 -5.04 25.02
CA ILE A 427 10.20 -4.63 25.11
C ILE A 427 9.39 -5.79 25.72
N GLY A 428 9.00 -5.64 26.97
CA GLY A 428 8.24 -6.66 27.69
C GLY A 428 6.79 -6.82 27.22
N LEU A 429 6.20 -7.98 27.51
CA LEU A 429 4.80 -8.29 27.15
C LEU A 429 3.78 -7.50 27.96
N ALA A 430 4.05 -7.22 29.25
CA ALA A 430 3.10 -6.57 30.13
C ALA A 430 2.70 -5.14 29.69
N PRO A 431 3.62 -4.25 29.24
CA PRO A 431 3.25 -2.97 28.65
C PRO A 431 2.39 -3.09 27.39
N ILE A 432 2.70 -4.07 26.53
CA ILE A 432 1.94 -4.35 25.30
C ILE A 432 0.51 -4.77 25.65
N ALA A 433 0.38 -5.76 26.54
CA ALA A 433 -0.93 -6.27 26.97
C ALA A 433 -1.79 -5.16 27.60
N ARG A 434 -1.20 -4.31 28.48
CA ARG A 434 -1.93 -3.18 29.10
C ARG A 434 -2.39 -2.15 28.05
N ALA A 435 -1.56 -1.86 27.06
CA ALA A 435 -1.90 -0.91 25.99
C ALA A 435 -3.07 -1.40 25.13
N CYS A 436 -3.19 -2.72 24.91
CA CYS A 436 -4.21 -3.33 24.08
C CYS A 436 -5.47 -3.73 24.85
N ALA A 437 -5.41 -3.95 26.16
CA ALA A 437 -6.51 -4.52 26.96
C ALA A 437 -7.82 -3.74 26.84
N TRP A 438 -7.79 -2.42 27.06
CA TRP A 438 -8.99 -1.59 27.01
C TRP A 438 -9.59 -1.48 25.59
N PRO A 439 -8.82 -1.21 24.54
CA PRO A 439 -9.34 -1.21 23.18
C PRO A 439 -9.96 -2.55 22.77
N PHE A 440 -9.35 -3.66 23.12
CA PHE A 440 -9.91 -5.00 22.81
C PHE A 440 -11.16 -5.30 23.63
N PHE A 441 -11.19 -4.93 24.92
CA PHE A 441 -12.38 -5.05 25.74
C PHE A 441 -13.54 -4.24 25.16
N ALA A 442 -13.31 -2.97 24.83
CA ALA A 442 -14.30 -2.11 24.19
C ALA A 442 -14.75 -2.67 22.83
N GLY A 443 -13.82 -3.24 22.06
CA GLY A 443 -14.14 -3.93 20.80
C GLY A 443 -15.01 -5.17 20.99
N ALA A 444 -14.76 -5.95 22.04
CA ALA A 444 -15.60 -7.11 22.40
C ALA A 444 -17.03 -6.68 22.78
N VAL A 445 -17.17 -5.63 23.60
CA VAL A 445 -18.48 -5.05 23.94
C VAL A 445 -19.18 -4.54 22.68
N MET A 446 -18.48 -3.82 21.82
CA MET A 446 -19.01 -3.36 20.54
C MET A 446 -19.47 -4.51 19.65
N THR A 447 -18.70 -5.59 19.57
CA THR A 447 -19.06 -6.80 18.83
C THR A 447 -20.34 -7.42 19.38
N LEU A 448 -20.45 -7.52 20.72
CA LEU A 448 -21.66 -8.04 21.36
C LEU A 448 -22.88 -7.18 21.03
N VAL A 449 -22.77 -5.86 21.08
CA VAL A 449 -23.85 -4.93 20.69
C VAL A 449 -24.28 -5.14 19.24
N LEU A 450 -23.34 -5.31 18.32
CA LEU A 450 -23.65 -5.57 16.91
C LEU A 450 -24.31 -6.93 16.70
N LEU A 451 -23.85 -7.97 17.39
CA LEU A 451 -24.43 -9.31 17.29
C LEU A 451 -25.84 -9.37 17.90
N THR A 452 -26.07 -8.73 19.04
CA THR A 452 -27.39 -8.65 19.64
C THR A 452 -28.37 -7.83 18.78
N ALA A 453 -27.89 -6.73 18.22
CA ALA A 453 -28.70 -5.94 17.29
C ALA A 453 -29.07 -6.73 16.03
N LYS A 454 -28.12 -7.48 15.47
CA LYS A 454 -28.38 -8.36 14.32
C LYS A 454 -29.40 -9.45 14.66
N TRP A 455 -29.33 -10.04 15.85
CA TRP A 455 -30.27 -11.04 16.30
C TRP A 455 -31.70 -10.48 16.51
N LEU A 456 -31.83 -9.24 17.05
CA LEU A 456 -33.11 -8.60 17.34
C LEU A 456 -33.77 -7.98 16.11
N LEU A 457 -33.02 -7.36 15.22
CA LEU A 457 -33.53 -6.53 14.11
C LEU A 457 -33.47 -7.27 12.75
N GLY A 458 -32.84 -8.45 12.71
CA GLY A 458 -32.55 -9.16 11.47
C GLY A 458 -31.48 -8.47 10.61
N ASP A 459 -31.32 -8.95 9.39
CA ASP A 459 -30.29 -8.43 8.45
C ASP A 459 -30.76 -7.19 7.64
N GLY A 460 -31.80 -6.47 8.11
CA GLY A 460 -32.34 -5.29 7.46
C GLY A 460 -31.37 -4.09 7.47
N THR A 461 -31.10 -3.55 6.29
CA THR A 461 -30.04 -2.54 6.08
C THR A 461 -30.17 -1.23 6.88
N PRO A 462 -31.37 -0.59 7.00
CA PRO A 462 -31.46 0.70 7.70
C PRO A 462 -31.29 0.60 9.22
N ALA A 463 -31.84 -0.46 9.82
CA ALA A 463 -31.77 -0.70 11.26
C ALA A 463 -30.31 -1.00 11.69
N LEU A 464 -29.57 -1.77 10.88
CA LEU A 464 -28.18 -2.11 11.15
C LEU A 464 -27.23 -0.92 11.03
N LEU A 465 -27.48 0.05 10.14
CA LEU A 465 -26.68 1.27 10.06
C LEU A 465 -26.86 2.15 11.31
N GLY A 466 -28.11 2.25 11.83
CA GLY A 466 -28.38 2.94 13.10
C GLY A 466 -27.69 2.30 14.29
N THR A 467 -27.64 0.95 14.34
CA THR A 467 -26.94 0.23 15.40
C THR A 467 -25.42 0.39 15.30
N GLY A 468 -24.88 0.59 14.10
CA GLY A 468 -23.46 0.91 13.91
C GLY A 468 -23.04 2.20 14.63
N ALA A 469 -23.87 3.25 14.55
CA ALA A 469 -23.64 4.51 15.26
C ALA A 469 -23.71 4.31 16.79
N ALA A 470 -24.69 3.55 17.27
CA ALA A 470 -24.81 3.23 18.69
C ALA A 470 -23.63 2.41 19.21
N ALA A 471 -23.17 1.43 18.43
CA ALA A 471 -22.00 0.61 18.76
C ALA A 471 -20.70 1.45 18.82
N LEU A 472 -20.52 2.41 17.90
CA LEU A 472 -19.40 3.36 17.96
C LEU A 472 -19.46 4.26 19.20
N ALA A 473 -20.63 4.75 19.55
CA ALA A 473 -20.82 5.54 20.77
C ALA A 473 -20.49 4.71 22.02
N CYS A 474 -20.95 3.46 22.09
CA CYS A 474 -20.61 2.53 23.16
C CYS A 474 -19.10 2.28 23.26
N TYR A 475 -18.44 2.05 22.11
CA TYR A 475 -16.98 1.91 22.07
C TYR A 475 -16.28 3.16 22.63
N ALA A 476 -16.69 4.34 22.17
CA ALA A 476 -16.11 5.61 22.61
C ALA A 476 -16.24 5.78 24.13
N VAL A 477 -17.40 5.47 24.72
CA VAL A 477 -17.62 5.50 26.17
C VAL A 477 -16.72 4.51 26.89
N CYS A 478 -16.60 3.27 26.39
CA CYS A 478 -15.72 2.24 26.99
C CYS A 478 -14.24 2.61 26.95
N VAL A 479 -13.79 3.38 25.95
CA VAL A 479 -12.38 3.80 25.82
C VAL A 479 -12.06 5.05 26.64
N LEU A 480 -13.03 5.84 27.06
CA LEU A 480 -12.80 7.07 27.85
C LEU A 480 -11.86 6.90 29.06
N PRO A 481 -11.91 5.80 29.85
CA PRO A 481 -10.98 5.61 30.97
C PRO A 481 -9.51 5.52 30.54
N SER A 482 -9.23 5.00 29.34
CA SER A 482 -7.87 4.84 28.81
C SER A 482 -7.26 6.14 28.27
N ARG A 483 -8.05 7.21 28.10
CA ARG A 483 -7.58 8.49 27.54
C ARG A 483 -6.37 9.08 28.26
N ARG A 484 -6.32 8.93 29.59
CA ARG A 484 -5.20 9.40 30.41
C ARG A 484 -3.89 8.68 30.09
N TYR A 485 -3.99 7.39 29.78
CA TYR A 485 -2.85 6.57 29.38
C TYR A 485 -2.38 6.89 27.96
N LEU A 486 -3.30 7.17 27.04
CA LEU A 486 -3.03 7.46 25.64
C LEU A 486 -2.49 8.87 25.41
N LEU A 487 -3.03 9.86 26.12
CA LEU A 487 -2.65 11.28 25.97
C LEU A 487 -1.40 11.67 26.78
N GLY A 488 -0.93 10.80 27.67
CA GLY A 488 0.19 11.06 28.57
C GLY A 488 -0.19 12.15 29.58
N SER A 489 -0.39 11.80 30.85
CA SER A 489 -0.27 12.78 31.90
C SER A 489 1.12 13.43 31.77
N ARG A 490 1.15 14.74 31.55
CA ARG A 490 2.37 15.50 31.85
C ARG A 490 2.79 15.07 33.26
N THR A 491 3.90 14.35 33.34
CA THR A 491 4.58 14.24 34.65
C THR A 491 4.82 15.67 35.07
N PRO A 492 4.41 16.10 36.27
CA PRO A 492 4.88 17.35 36.77
C PRO A 492 6.39 17.20 36.87
N GLU A 493 7.13 17.94 36.07
CA GLU A 493 8.52 18.20 36.34
C GLU A 493 8.54 18.82 37.75
N THR A 494 9.14 18.08 38.60
CA THR A 494 9.49 18.36 39.97
C THR A 494 10.06 19.76 40.16
N ALA A 495 9.51 20.42 41.12
CA ALA A 495 10.12 21.54 41.82
C ALA A 495 11.50 21.12 42.35
#